data_7ae4dbfd82ac221d308bed811a5b2f86
#
_entry.id   7ae4dbfd82ac221d308bed811a5b2f86
#
_cell.length_a   1.000
_cell.length_b   1.000
_cell.length_c   1.000
_cell.angle_alpha   90.00
_cell.angle_beta   90.00
_cell.angle_gamma   90.00
#
_symmetry.space_group_name_H-M   'P 1'
#
loop_
_entity.id
_entity.type
_entity.pdbx_description
1 polymer ?
#
loop_
_entity_poly.entity_id
_entity_poly.type
_entity_poly.pdbx_seq_one_letter_code
_entity_poly.pdbx_strand_id
1 'polypeptide(L)'
;MVDHLIIEPLSILWWKGLLSSFFSVALFLFLLTKQSLKIKERFRKALALAFILAYLITLITTLKNGTWNIQDHLPLHLCRISFIICIITLLSKTQWMYEWCLFLAIPAGFHSLLTPELTNGTSNWFFFDYYFVHAGMLLVPLYLTLIMEMRPRKRAWIHTFYRLQIPVVFIFPLNFIINSNYMYLKAKPIVENPLVIGEWPYYILVLELITLLHIYIIHLVIFKR
;
A
#
# COMPACT_ATOMS: atom_id res chain seq x y z
N MET A 1 -5.09 -12.82 20.90
CA MET A 1 -4.95 -11.50 20.24
C MET A 1 -3.54 -11.48 19.68
N VAL A 2 -3.37 -11.03 18.44
CA VAL A 2 -2.03 -10.84 17.87
C VAL A 2 -1.47 -9.57 18.52
N ASP A 3 -0.22 -9.63 19.01
CA ASP A 3 0.46 -8.44 19.54
C ASP A 3 0.74 -7.47 18.38
N HIS A 4 0.05 -6.35 18.37
CA HIS A 4 0.33 -5.25 17.44
C HIS A 4 1.60 -4.52 17.90
N LEU A 5 2.58 -4.39 17.00
CA LEU A 5 3.76 -3.57 17.25
C LEU A 5 3.59 -2.21 16.60
N ILE A 6 3.40 -1.20 17.42
CA ILE A 6 3.44 0.21 17.00
C ILE A 6 4.89 0.69 17.07
N ILE A 7 5.41 1.19 15.96
CA ILE A 7 6.74 1.81 15.92
C ILE A 7 6.57 3.30 16.12
N GLU A 8 7.05 3.77 17.27
CA GLU A 8 6.97 5.18 17.67
C GLU A 8 7.61 6.10 16.62
N PRO A 9 6.89 7.12 16.13
CA PRO A 9 7.46 8.13 15.25
C PRO A 9 8.73 8.75 15.83
N LEU A 10 9.70 9.04 14.96
CA LEU A 10 11.01 9.61 15.30
C LEU A 10 11.94 8.71 16.13
N SER A 11 11.53 7.48 16.49
CA SER A 11 12.42 6.50 17.11
C SER A 11 13.52 6.04 16.15
N ILE A 12 14.60 5.46 16.67
CA ILE A 12 15.70 4.91 15.85
C ILE A 12 15.17 3.84 14.88
N LEU A 13 14.22 3.01 15.32
CA LEU A 13 13.63 1.96 14.51
C LEU A 13 12.77 2.54 13.38
N TRP A 14 12.03 3.59 13.67
CA TRP A 14 11.25 4.33 12.67
C TRP A 14 12.16 4.93 11.59
N TRP A 15 13.25 5.63 11.98
CA TRP A 15 14.21 6.19 11.02
C TRP A 15 14.87 5.10 10.18
N LYS A 16 15.27 3.98 10.78
CA LYS A 16 15.85 2.85 10.04
C LYS A 16 14.89 2.32 8.98
N GLY A 17 13.64 2.08 9.34
CA GLY A 17 12.62 1.59 8.41
C GLY A 17 12.31 2.60 7.30
N LEU A 18 12.09 3.86 7.66
CA LEU A 18 11.76 4.92 6.70
C LEU A 18 12.89 5.17 5.70
N LEU A 19 14.11 5.43 6.22
CA LEU A 19 15.27 5.76 5.37
C LEU A 19 15.67 4.57 4.49
N SER A 20 15.66 3.33 5.00
CA SER A 20 15.95 2.15 4.19
C SER A 20 14.93 1.95 3.07
N SER A 21 13.66 2.24 3.33
CA SER A 21 12.58 2.17 2.33
C SER A 21 12.79 3.18 1.21
N PHE A 22 12.98 4.46 1.54
CA PHE A 22 13.22 5.50 0.52
C PHE A 22 14.53 5.30 -0.22
N PHE A 23 15.59 4.91 0.49
CA PHE A 23 16.88 4.61 -0.14
C PHE A 23 16.75 3.46 -1.14
N SER A 24 16.10 2.37 -0.78
CA SER A 24 15.91 1.23 -1.69
C SER A 24 15.08 1.59 -2.92
N VAL A 25 13.99 2.36 -2.75
CA VAL A 25 13.19 2.86 -3.89
C VAL A 25 14.05 3.71 -4.81
N ALA A 26 14.78 4.70 -4.28
CA ALA A 26 15.64 5.58 -5.06
C ALA A 26 16.77 4.81 -5.77
N LEU A 27 17.40 3.86 -5.06
CA LEU A 27 18.48 3.03 -5.61
C LEU A 27 17.99 2.18 -6.79
N PHE A 28 16.86 1.47 -6.65
CA PHE A 28 16.33 0.65 -7.74
C PHE A 28 15.93 1.50 -8.95
N LEU A 29 15.29 2.65 -8.74
CA LEU A 29 14.96 3.55 -9.84
C LEU A 29 16.23 4.05 -10.54
N PHE A 30 17.25 4.47 -9.79
CA PHE A 30 18.52 4.91 -10.34
C PHE A 30 19.22 3.80 -11.15
N LEU A 31 19.37 2.61 -10.59
CA LEU A 31 20.02 1.48 -11.25
C LEU A 31 19.33 1.06 -12.56
N LEU A 32 18.00 1.21 -12.61
CA LEU A 32 17.20 0.78 -13.76
C LEU A 32 17.09 1.83 -14.86
N THR A 33 17.41 3.10 -14.60
CA THR A 33 17.24 4.20 -15.56
C THR A 33 17.96 3.95 -16.88
N LYS A 34 19.21 3.49 -16.81
CA LYS A 34 20.07 3.27 -18.01
C LYS A 34 20.06 1.82 -18.53
N GLN A 35 19.22 0.95 -17.97
CA GLN A 35 19.20 -0.46 -18.34
C GLN A 35 18.44 -0.70 -19.66
N SER A 36 18.80 -1.80 -20.35
CA SER A 36 18.06 -2.25 -21.53
C SER A 36 16.62 -2.65 -21.17
N LEU A 37 15.71 -2.57 -22.15
CA LEU A 37 14.31 -2.98 -21.94
C LEU A 37 14.20 -4.43 -21.46
N LYS A 38 15.07 -5.33 -21.92
CA LYS A 38 15.12 -6.73 -21.48
C LYS A 38 15.40 -6.84 -19.96
N ILE A 39 16.31 -6.03 -19.42
CA ILE A 39 16.63 -6.01 -17.99
C ILE A 39 15.46 -5.42 -17.20
N LYS A 40 14.88 -4.32 -17.67
CA LYS A 40 13.69 -3.71 -17.07
C LYS A 40 12.54 -4.71 -16.99
N GLU A 41 12.21 -5.41 -18.06
CA GLU A 41 11.16 -6.43 -18.06
C GLU A 41 11.46 -7.65 -17.15
N ARG A 42 12.73 -8.07 -17.06
CA ARG A 42 13.14 -9.11 -16.11
C ARG A 42 12.97 -8.65 -14.66
N PHE A 43 13.42 -7.44 -14.35
CA PHE A 43 13.25 -6.85 -13.02
C PHE A 43 11.77 -6.78 -12.63
N ARG A 44 10.89 -6.33 -13.53
CA ARG A 44 9.45 -6.28 -13.33
C ARG A 44 8.86 -7.61 -12.89
N LYS A 45 9.22 -8.70 -13.62
CA LYS A 45 8.75 -10.06 -13.31
C LYS A 45 9.36 -10.60 -12.01
N ALA A 46 10.65 -10.32 -11.77
CA ALA A 46 11.33 -10.73 -10.54
C ALA A 46 10.73 -10.03 -9.31
N LEU A 47 10.42 -8.74 -9.42
CA LEU A 47 9.75 -7.98 -8.33
C LEU A 47 8.36 -8.54 -8.05
N ALA A 48 7.57 -8.87 -9.07
CA ALA A 48 6.26 -9.50 -8.89
C ALA A 48 6.38 -10.85 -8.18
N LEU A 49 7.35 -11.69 -8.58
CA LEU A 49 7.62 -12.97 -7.92
C LEU A 49 8.05 -12.78 -6.46
N ALA A 50 8.95 -11.81 -6.18
CA ALA A 50 9.38 -11.52 -4.82
C ALA A 50 8.19 -11.10 -3.92
N PHE A 51 7.26 -10.29 -4.44
CA PHE A 51 6.05 -9.90 -3.73
C PHE A 51 5.10 -11.07 -3.48
N ILE A 52 4.90 -11.95 -4.47
CA ILE A 52 4.10 -13.17 -4.30
C ILE A 52 4.72 -14.06 -3.21
N LEU A 53 6.03 -14.27 -3.26
CA LEU A 53 6.74 -15.08 -2.25
C LEU A 53 6.62 -14.46 -0.85
N ALA A 54 6.82 -13.15 -0.70
CA ALA A 54 6.67 -12.46 0.57
C ALA A 54 5.24 -12.64 1.13
N TYR A 55 4.22 -12.43 0.30
CA TYR A 55 2.83 -12.64 0.69
C TYR A 55 2.56 -14.07 1.14
N LEU A 56 3.05 -15.07 0.39
CA LEU A 56 2.87 -16.49 0.73
C LEU A 56 3.62 -16.87 2.01
N ILE A 57 4.85 -16.39 2.22
CA ILE A 57 5.60 -16.65 3.45
C ILE A 57 4.87 -16.07 4.66
N THR A 58 4.38 -14.83 4.57
CA THR A 58 3.60 -14.19 5.63
C THR A 58 2.32 -14.98 5.93
N LEU A 59 1.57 -15.37 4.90
CA LEU A 59 0.36 -16.20 5.06
C LEU A 59 0.66 -17.54 5.71
N ILE A 60 1.67 -18.27 5.23
CA ILE A 60 2.06 -19.57 5.78
C ILE A 60 2.55 -19.42 7.23
N THR A 61 3.29 -18.36 7.53
CA THR A 61 3.81 -18.12 8.89
C THR A 61 2.67 -17.82 9.86
N THR A 62 1.71 -16.99 9.50
CA THR A 62 0.54 -16.69 10.35
C THR A 62 -0.34 -17.91 10.56
N LEU A 63 -0.55 -18.74 9.52
CA LEU A 63 -1.28 -20.01 9.63
C LEU A 63 -0.57 -21.01 10.55
N LYS A 64 0.76 -21.18 10.40
CA LYS A 64 1.55 -22.09 11.23
C LYS A 64 1.60 -21.64 12.70
N ASN A 65 1.65 -20.36 12.96
CA ASN A 65 1.65 -19.79 14.31
C ASN A 65 0.25 -19.82 14.95
N GLY A 66 -0.80 -20.21 14.23
CA GLY A 66 -2.18 -20.16 14.71
C GLY A 66 -2.70 -18.74 14.99
N THR A 67 -2.04 -17.72 14.42
CA THR A 67 -2.41 -16.31 14.60
C THR A 67 -3.36 -15.81 13.52
N TRP A 68 -3.51 -16.55 12.42
CA TRP A 68 -4.39 -16.15 11.33
C TRP A 68 -5.86 -16.16 11.77
N ASN A 69 -6.56 -15.08 11.50
CA ASN A 69 -7.99 -14.94 11.78
C ASN A 69 -8.66 -14.12 10.66
N ILE A 70 -9.98 -14.27 10.53
CA ILE A 70 -10.78 -13.60 9.50
C ILE A 70 -10.97 -12.11 9.78
N GLN A 71 -10.80 -11.66 11.01
CA GLN A 71 -11.03 -10.27 11.43
C GLN A 71 -9.87 -9.35 10.99
N ASP A 72 -8.63 -9.89 10.91
CA ASP A 72 -7.43 -9.06 10.73
C ASP A 72 -6.62 -9.44 9.47
N HIS A 73 -6.73 -10.69 8.98
CA HIS A 73 -5.80 -11.23 7.97
C HIS A 73 -6.37 -11.33 6.56
N LEU A 74 -7.67 -11.04 6.32
CA LEU A 74 -8.16 -10.92 4.95
C LEU A 74 -7.50 -9.72 4.27
N PRO A 75 -7.22 -9.81 2.96
CA PRO A 75 -6.52 -8.73 2.23
C PRO A 75 -7.47 -7.55 1.90
N LEU A 76 -8.20 -7.04 2.90
CA LEU A 76 -9.25 -6.05 2.73
C LEU A 76 -8.88 -4.65 3.20
N HIS A 77 -7.73 -4.45 3.86
CA HIS A 77 -7.17 -3.10 4.05
C HIS A 77 -6.71 -2.50 2.71
N LEU A 78 -6.85 -1.18 2.54
CA LEU A 78 -6.47 -0.48 1.32
C LEU A 78 -5.02 -0.79 0.89
N CYS A 79 -4.09 -0.90 1.85
CA CYS A 79 -2.70 -1.27 1.58
C CYS A 79 -2.59 -2.67 0.97
N ARG A 80 -3.32 -3.67 1.51
CA ARG A 80 -3.29 -5.04 0.99
C ARG A 80 -3.95 -5.16 -0.38
N ILE A 81 -5.09 -4.48 -0.59
CA ILE A 81 -5.73 -4.40 -1.91
C ILE A 81 -4.77 -3.77 -2.91
N SER A 82 -4.16 -2.63 -2.56
CA SER A 82 -3.22 -1.93 -3.43
C SER A 82 -1.96 -2.75 -3.70
N PHE A 83 -1.46 -3.49 -2.72
CA PHE A 83 -0.32 -4.39 -2.89
C PHE A 83 -0.63 -5.53 -3.89
N ILE A 84 -1.80 -6.17 -3.78
CA ILE A 84 -2.23 -7.20 -4.74
C ILE A 84 -2.37 -6.59 -6.14
N ILE A 85 -2.96 -5.40 -6.25
CA ILE A 85 -3.06 -4.69 -7.53
C ILE A 85 -1.65 -4.34 -8.08
N CYS A 86 -0.68 -3.99 -7.25
CA CYS A 86 0.71 -3.81 -7.66
C CYS A 86 1.30 -5.09 -8.28
N ILE A 87 1.10 -6.25 -7.66
CA ILE A 87 1.55 -7.55 -8.20
C ILE A 87 0.92 -7.80 -9.58
N ILE A 88 -0.40 -7.67 -9.67
CA ILE A 88 -1.12 -7.91 -10.93
C ILE A 88 -0.66 -6.91 -12.00
N THR A 89 -0.44 -5.64 -11.63
CA THR A 89 0.03 -4.63 -12.56
C THR A 89 1.45 -4.92 -13.06
N LEU A 90 2.34 -5.38 -12.19
CA LEU A 90 3.68 -5.83 -12.60
C LEU A 90 3.61 -7.00 -13.60
N LEU A 91 2.62 -7.87 -13.52
CA LEU A 91 2.47 -8.99 -14.46
C LEU A 91 1.75 -8.61 -15.77
N SER A 92 0.69 -7.81 -15.69
CA SER A 92 -0.23 -7.54 -16.81
C SER A 92 0.00 -6.21 -17.51
N LYS A 93 0.57 -5.21 -16.83
CA LYS A 93 0.65 -3.80 -17.27
C LYS A 93 -0.71 -3.19 -17.61
N THR A 94 -1.77 -3.66 -16.93
CA THR A 94 -3.13 -3.20 -17.17
C THR A 94 -3.29 -1.74 -16.77
N GLN A 95 -3.79 -0.90 -17.68
CA GLN A 95 -3.82 0.56 -17.54
C GLN A 95 -4.55 1.05 -16.28
N TRP A 96 -5.75 0.56 -15.99
CA TRP A 96 -6.51 1.02 -14.83
C TRP A 96 -5.90 0.57 -13.50
N MET A 97 -5.22 -0.58 -13.47
CA MET A 97 -4.50 -1.07 -12.29
C MET A 97 -3.24 -0.24 -12.03
N TYR A 98 -2.52 0.15 -13.10
CA TYR A 98 -1.42 1.11 -12.99
C TYR A 98 -1.91 2.44 -12.41
N GLU A 99 -3.05 2.94 -12.88
CA GLU A 99 -3.65 4.17 -12.37
C GLU A 99 -4.04 4.03 -10.88
N TRP A 100 -4.57 2.88 -10.47
CA TRP A 100 -4.77 2.57 -9.05
C TRP A 100 -3.47 2.62 -8.26
N CYS A 101 -2.41 1.94 -8.73
CA CYS A 101 -1.11 1.96 -8.06
C CYS A 101 -0.58 3.39 -7.92
N LEU A 102 -0.69 4.19 -8.98
CA LEU A 102 -0.20 5.56 -8.99
C LEU A 102 -0.94 6.47 -8.01
N PHE A 103 -2.27 6.39 -7.97
CA PHE A 103 -3.09 7.33 -7.21
C PHE A 103 -3.45 6.85 -5.79
N LEU A 104 -3.42 5.55 -5.52
CA LEU A 104 -3.79 4.99 -4.22
C LEU A 104 -2.65 4.24 -3.53
N ALA A 105 -1.82 3.45 -4.25
CA ALA A 105 -0.76 2.73 -3.59
C ALA A 105 0.36 3.67 -3.09
N ILE A 106 0.66 4.77 -3.81
CA ILE A 106 1.64 5.77 -3.34
C ILE A 106 1.20 6.36 -1.99
N PRO A 107 0.04 7.01 -1.84
CA PRO A 107 -0.34 7.59 -0.55
C PRO A 107 -0.51 6.51 0.53
N ALA A 108 -1.10 5.35 0.21
CA ALA A 108 -1.25 4.28 1.19
C ALA A 108 0.10 3.77 1.69
N GLY A 109 1.08 3.50 0.80
CA GLY A 109 2.43 3.09 1.19
C GLY A 109 3.17 4.17 1.96
N PHE A 110 3.05 5.42 1.53
CA PHE A 110 3.70 6.56 2.19
C PHE A 110 3.20 6.74 3.63
N HIS A 111 1.89 6.78 3.84
CA HIS A 111 1.31 6.93 5.18
C HIS A 111 1.63 5.74 6.09
N SER A 112 1.61 4.51 5.56
CA SER A 112 2.00 3.33 6.34
C SER A 112 3.49 3.38 6.77
N LEU A 113 4.38 3.97 5.97
CA LEU A 113 5.78 4.15 6.37
C LEU A 113 5.95 5.26 7.42
N LEU A 114 5.05 6.25 7.47
CA LEU A 114 5.09 7.33 8.47
C LEU A 114 4.51 6.90 9.83
N THR A 115 3.48 6.06 9.83
CA THR A 115 2.79 5.57 11.04
C THR A 115 2.76 4.04 11.06
N PRO A 116 3.93 3.37 11.27
CA PRO A 116 4.01 1.93 11.11
C PRO A 116 3.31 1.18 12.25
N GLU A 117 2.37 0.30 11.88
CA GLU A 117 1.70 -0.65 12.76
C GLU A 117 1.83 -2.06 12.16
N LEU A 118 2.60 -2.93 12.82
CA LEU A 118 2.77 -4.32 12.43
C LEU A 118 1.67 -5.16 13.08
N THR A 119 0.75 -5.64 12.27
CA THR A 119 -0.43 -6.39 12.71
C THR A 119 -0.26 -7.91 12.70
N ASN A 120 0.85 -8.41 12.13
CA ASN A 120 1.10 -9.86 12.03
C ASN A 120 2.01 -10.41 13.14
N GLY A 121 2.55 -9.54 14.02
CA GLY A 121 3.47 -9.89 15.10
C GLY A 121 4.81 -9.16 15.03
N THR A 122 5.72 -9.50 15.93
CA THR A 122 6.97 -8.76 16.20
C THR A 122 8.23 -9.42 15.66
N SER A 123 8.11 -10.50 14.87
CA SER A 123 9.29 -11.20 14.34
C SER A 123 10.04 -10.36 13.29
N ASN A 124 11.34 -10.65 13.14
CA ASN A 124 12.17 -10.01 12.12
C ASN A 124 11.60 -10.13 10.70
N TRP A 125 10.91 -11.26 10.41
CA TRP A 125 10.25 -11.46 9.12
C TRP A 125 9.11 -10.45 8.94
N PHE A 126 8.22 -10.28 9.90
CA PHE A 126 7.09 -9.36 9.79
C PHE A 126 7.54 -7.90 9.73
N PHE A 127 8.63 -7.56 10.42
CA PHE A 127 9.27 -6.26 10.28
C PHE A 127 9.77 -6.04 8.84
N PHE A 128 10.53 -7.00 8.29
CA PHE A 128 11.01 -6.92 6.91
C PHE A 128 9.85 -6.86 5.90
N ASP A 129 8.86 -7.75 6.02
CA ASP A 129 7.69 -7.82 5.13
C ASP A 129 6.93 -6.49 5.11
N TYR A 130 6.73 -5.89 6.29
CA TYR A 130 6.05 -4.61 6.40
C TYR A 130 6.71 -3.52 5.55
N TYR A 131 8.00 -3.29 5.75
CA TYR A 131 8.73 -2.25 5.01
C TYR A 131 8.93 -2.61 3.54
N PHE A 132 9.15 -3.88 3.23
CA PHE A 132 9.29 -4.37 1.86
C PHE A 132 8.01 -4.16 1.04
N VAL A 133 6.85 -4.48 1.61
CA VAL A 133 5.54 -4.29 0.98
C VAL A 133 5.26 -2.79 0.76
N HIS A 134 5.41 -1.95 1.79
CA HIS A 134 5.05 -0.54 1.70
C HIS A 134 6.06 0.28 0.85
N ALA A 135 7.36 -0.04 0.91
CA ALA A 135 8.35 0.51 -0.04
C ALA A 135 8.04 0.06 -1.47
N GLY A 136 7.63 -1.19 -1.66
CA GLY A 136 7.19 -1.72 -2.94
C GLY A 136 5.98 -1.00 -3.53
N MET A 137 5.03 -0.59 -2.69
CA MET A 137 3.87 0.19 -3.12
C MET A 137 4.26 1.59 -3.62
N LEU A 138 5.38 2.15 -3.19
CA LEU A 138 5.98 3.34 -3.78
C LEU A 138 6.77 3.01 -5.06
N LEU A 139 7.59 1.96 -5.01
CA LEU A 139 8.47 1.58 -6.11
C LEU A 139 7.70 1.22 -7.38
N VAL A 140 6.63 0.42 -7.27
CA VAL A 140 5.89 -0.09 -8.45
C VAL A 140 5.34 1.02 -9.33
N PRO A 141 4.50 1.96 -8.85
CA PRO A 141 3.97 3.02 -9.69
C PRO A 141 5.07 3.97 -10.21
N LEU A 142 6.08 4.29 -9.40
CA LEU A 142 7.21 5.11 -9.83
C LEU A 142 8.03 4.40 -10.91
N TYR A 143 8.32 3.12 -10.75
CA TYR A 143 8.98 2.29 -11.74
C TYR A 143 8.21 2.22 -13.06
N LEU A 144 6.90 1.96 -13.01
CA LEU A 144 6.06 1.91 -14.20
C LEU A 144 5.98 3.27 -14.92
N THR A 145 5.96 4.37 -14.15
CA THR A 145 5.89 5.73 -14.69
C THR A 145 7.22 6.21 -15.25
N LEU A 146 8.32 6.06 -14.48
CA LEU A 146 9.62 6.70 -14.81
C LEU A 146 10.52 5.80 -15.66
N ILE A 147 10.42 4.47 -15.49
CA ILE A 147 11.32 3.51 -16.13
C ILE A 147 10.63 2.79 -17.28
N MET A 148 9.36 2.45 -17.15
CA MET A 148 8.55 1.78 -18.18
C MET A 148 7.70 2.76 -19.00
N GLU A 149 7.76 4.05 -18.69
CA GLU A 149 7.15 5.16 -19.41
C GLU A 149 5.60 5.09 -19.53
N MET A 150 4.95 4.35 -18.62
CA MET A 150 3.49 4.36 -18.54
C MET A 150 2.98 5.74 -18.14
N ARG A 151 1.84 6.15 -18.71
CA ARG A 151 1.20 7.43 -18.39
C ARG A 151 -0.27 7.23 -18.03
N PRO A 152 -0.78 7.92 -16.99
CA PRO A 152 -2.18 7.84 -16.66
C PRO A 152 -3.02 8.59 -17.70
N ARG A 153 -4.28 8.18 -17.86
CA ARG A 153 -5.26 8.90 -18.69
C ARG A 153 -5.68 10.21 -18.01
N LYS A 154 -6.10 11.21 -18.78
CA LYS A 154 -6.47 12.56 -18.26
C LYS A 154 -7.48 12.53 -17.10
N ARG A 155 -8.47 11.64 -17.14
CA ARG A 155 -9.50 11.50 -16.10
C ARG A 155 -9.25 10.34 -15.13
N ALA A 156 -8.05 9.73 -15.16
CA ALA A 156 -7.73 8.58 -14.33
C ALA A 156 -7.89 8.87 -12.83
N TRP A 157 -7.55 10.07 -12.38
CA TRP A 157 -7.67 10.49 -10.99
C TRP A 157 -9.10 10.34 -10.45
N ILE A 158 -10.10 10.85 -11.16
CA ILE A 158 -11.50 10.74 -10.72
C ILE A 158 -12.05 9.32 -10.89
N HIS A 159 -11.68 8.62 -11.97
CA HIS A 159 -12.07 7.22 -12.14
C HIS A 159 -11.47 6.30 -11.08
N THR A 160 -10.25 6.59 -10.60
CA THR A 160 -9.63 5.83 -9.51
C THR A 160 -10.35 6.08 -8.19
N PHE A 161 -10.75 7.33 -7.91
CA PHE A 161 -11.57 7.64 -6.75
C PHE A 161 -12.90 6.88 -6.74
N TYR A 162 -13.61 6.84 -7.87
CA TYR A 162 -14.86 6.06 -7.98
C TYR A 162 -14.62 4.55 -7.84
N ARG A 163 -13.50 4.01 -8.36
CA ARG A 163 -13.16 2.60 -8.19
C ARG A 163 -12.87 2.24 -6.74
N LEU A 164 -12.31 3.18 -5.96
CA LEU A 164 -12.09 2.98 -4.53
C LEU A 164 -13.43 2.79 -3.79
N GLN A 165 -14.51 3.44 -4.24
CA GLN A 165 -15.80 3.29 -3.58
C GLN A 165 -16.36 1.86 -3.67
N ILE A 166 -15.96 1.08 -4.68
CA ILE A 166 -16.40 -0.31 -4.81
C ILE A 166 -16.01 -1.13 -3.57
N PRO A 167 -14.72 -1.31 -3.23
CA PRO A 167 -14.35 -2.02 -2.01
C PRO A 167 -14.91 -1.36 -0.74
N VAL A 168 -15.00 -0.03 -0.64
CA VAL A 168 -15.59 0.65 0.52
C VAL A 168 -17.02 0.20 0.78
N VAL A 169 -17.88 0.20 -0.25
CA VAL A 169 -19.29 -0.20 -0.15
C VAL A 169 -19.44 -1.67 0.27
N PHE A 170 -18.58 -2.56 -0.20
CA PHE A 170 -18.64 -3.98 0.17
C PHE A 170 -18.02 -4.27 1.55
N ILE A 171 -16.91 -3.60 1.89
CA ILE A 171 -16.18 -3.84 3.13
C ILE A 171 -16.92 -3.21 4.33
N PHE A 172 -17.61 -2.09 4.14
CA PHE A 172 -18.35 -1.44 5.22
C PHE A 172 -19.33 -2.40 5.92
N PRO A 173 -20.33 -3.02 5.27
CA PRO A 173 -21.21 -3.97 5.92
C PRO A 173 -20.50 -5.25 6.37
N LEU A 174 -19.48 -5.71 5.62
CA LEU A 174 -18.71 -6.89 5.99
C LEU A 174 -18.05 -6.75 7.35
N ASN A 175 -17.52 -5.57 7.69
CA ASN A 175 -16.92 -5.30 9.00
C ASN A 175 -17.89 -5.55 10.16
N PHE A 176 -19.18 -5.28 9.99
CA PHE A 176 -20.19 -5.57 11.02
C PHE A 176 -20.54 -7.07 11.08
N ILE A 177 -20.60 -7.75 9.92
CA ILE A 177 -20.95 -9.18 9.82
C ILE A 177 -19.87 -10.04 10.49
N ILE A 178 -18.58 -9.80 10.20
CA ILE A 178 -17.47 -10.62 10.70
C ILE A 178 -16.77 -10.00 11.93
N ASN A 179 -17.31 -8.90 12.46
CA ASN A 179 -16.74 -8.14 13.58
C ASN A 179 -15.28 -7.72 13.36
N SER A 180 -14.97 -7.18 12.19
CA SER A 180 -13.65 -6.66 11.79
C SER A 180 -13.63 -5.13 11.72
N ASN A 181 -12.46 -4.56 11.35
CA ASN A 181 -12.29 -3.12 11.12
C ASN A 181 -11.44 -2.81 9.88
N TYR A 182 -11.67 -3.55 8.78
CA TYR A 182 -10.97 -3.31 7.53
C TYR A 182 -11.20 -1.90 6.99
N MET A 183 -10.15 -1.28 6.48
CA MET A 183 -10.12 0.12 6.01
C MET A 183 -10.54 1.14 7.08
N TYR A 184 -10.57 0.73 8.37
CA TYR A 184 -11.01 1.55 9.50
C TYR A 184 -12.42 2.15 9.33
N LEU A 185 -13.32 1.39 8.69
CA LEU A 185 -14.68 1.88 8.40
C LEU A 185 -15.64 1.73 9.59
N LYS A 186 -15.26 0.98 10.64
CA LYS A 186 -16.07 0.75 11.85
C LYS A 186 -15.55 1.50 13.08
N ALA A 187 -14.23 1.62 13.21
CA ALA A 187 -13.55 2.31 14.30
C ALA A 187 -12.22 2.91 13.82
N LYS A 188 -11.72 3.92 14.53
CA LYS A 188 -10.41 4.51 14.27
C LYS A 188 -9.29 3.46 14.40
N PRO A 189 -8.14 3.62 13.69
CA PRO A 189 -6.96 2.80 13.93
C PRO A 189 -6.46 2.96 15.38
N ILE A 190 -5.75 1.95 15.88
CA ILE A 190 -5.13 2.00 17.22
C ILE A 190 -3.98 3.02 17.23
N VAL A 191 -3.23 3.09 16.13
CA VAL A 191 -2.16 4.08 15.95
C VAL A 191 -2.77 5.46 15.76
N GLU A 192 -2.32 6.42 16.57
CA GLU A 192 -2.69 7.81 16.36
C GLU A 192 -2.23 8.30 14.99
N ASN A 193 -3.20 8.77 14.20
CA ASN A 193 -2.95 9.29 12.88
C ASN A 193 -3.57 10.70 12.77
N PRO A 194 -2.77 11.74 12.51
CA PRO A 194 -3.26 13.13 12.45
C PRO A 194 -4.30 13.36 11.34
N LEU A 195 -4.43 12.45 10.39
CA LEU A 195 -5.44 12.54 9.33
C LEU A 195 -6.80 11.96 9.73
N VAL A 196 -6.89 11.24 10.84
CA VAL A 196 -8.15 10.66 11.35
C VAL A 196 -8.81 11.65 12.30
N ILE A 197 -9.46 12.65 11.72
CA ILE A 197 -10.06 13.79 12.44
C ILE A 197 -11.56 13.58 12.63
N GLY A 198 -12.06 13.81 13.85
CA GLY A 198 -13.48 13.69 14.20
C GLY A 198 -13.86 12.31 14.72
N GLU A 199 -15.12 12.13 15.09
CA GLU A 199 -15.64 10.86 15.61
C GLU A 199 -16.33 10.03 14.51
N TRP A 200 -16.56 8.74 14.78
CA TRP A 200 -17.32 7.87 13.88
C TRP A 200 -18.77 8.37 13.73
N PRO A 201 -19.33 8.38 12.53
CA PRO A 201 -18.76 8.00 11.25
C PRO A 201 -18.04 9.14 10.50
N TYR A 202 -18.00 10.35 11.04
CA TYR A 202 -17.58 11.57 10.34
C TYR A 202 -16.11 11.55 9.88
N TYR A 203 -15.20 10.92 10.64
CA TYR A 203 -13.80 10.81 10.20
C TYR A 203 -13.65 10.06 8.88
N ILE A 204 -14.60 9.17 8.50
CA ILE A 204 -14.59 8.47 7.21
C ILE A 204 -14.73 9.49 6.07
N LEU A 205 -15.62 10.49 6.20
CA LEU A 205 -15.76 11.55 5.21
C LEU A 205 -14.49 12.41 5.10
N VAL A 206 -13.82 12.65 6.23
CA VAL A 206 -12.53 13.38 6.24
C VAL A 206 -11.47 12.57 5.51
N LEU A 207 -11.37 11.26 5.76
CA LEU A 207 -10.43 10.37 5.05
C LEU A 207 -10.72 10.31 3.54
N GLU A 208 -11.99 10.31 3.13
CA GLU A 208 -12.37 10.36 1.72
C GLU A 208 -11.91 11.68 1.06
N LEU A 209 -12.11 12.83 1.72
CA LEU A 209 -11.65 14.13 1.24
C LEU A 209 -10.11 14.20 1.17
N ILE A 210 -9.41 13.69 2.17
CA ILE A 210 -7.95 13.62 2.19
C ILE A 210 -7.45 12.71 1.07
N THR A 211 -8.10 11.56 0.86
CA THR A 211 -7.77 10.65 -0.24
C THR A 211 -7.97 11.33 -1.60
N LEU A 212 -9.08 12.01 -1.80
CA LEU A 212 -9.35 12.77 -3.03
C LEU A 212 -8.29 13.87 -3.25
N LEU A 213 -7.88 14.57 -2.19
CA LEU A 213 -6.82 15.57 -2.25
C LEU A 213 -5.49 14.98 -2.67
N HIS A 214 -5.08 13.83 -2.11
CA HIS A 214 -3.85 13.14 -2.50
C HIS A 214 -3.86 12.71 -3.96
N ILE A 215 -4.96 12.10 -4.41
CA ILE A 215 -5.18 11.71 -5.80
C ILE A 215 -5.05 12.94 -6.72
N TYR A 216 -5.65 14.07 -6.36
CA TYR A 216 -5.61 15.29 -7.14
C TYR A 216 -4.20 15.93 -7.16
N ILE A 217 -3.49 15.94 -6.04
CA ILE A 217 -2.10 16.44 -5.99
C ILE A 217 -1.21 15.61 -6.91
N ILE A 218 -1.29 14.27 -6.86
CA ILE A 218 -0.53 13.37 -7.74
C ILE A 218 -0.88 13.65 -9.21
N HIS A 219 -2.17 13.85 -9.52
CA HIS A 219 -2.62 14.23 -10.85
C HIS A 219 -1.94 15.52 -11.33
N LEU A 220 -1.94 16.57 -10.52
CA LEU A 220 -1.30 17.84 -10.88
C LEU A 220 0.20 17.70 -11.11
N VAL A 221 0.90 16.94 -10.26
CA VAL A 221 2.36 16.73 -10.39
C VAL A 221 2.70 16.01 -11.71
N ILE A 222 1.88 15.03 -12.11
CA ILE A 222 2.16 14.23 -13.31
C ILE A 222 1.81 14.97 -14.60
N PHE A 223 0.75 15.76 -14.62
CA PHE A 223 0.28 16.46 -15.82
C PHE A 223 0.88 17.87 -15.98
N LYS A 224 1.59 18.40 -14.98
CA LYS A 224 2.38 19.64 -15.12
C LYS A 224 3.73 19.43 -15.82
N ARG A 225 4.10 18.20 -16.10
CA ARG A 225 5.29 17.83 -16.88
C ARG A 225 4.87 17.49 -18.31
#